data_831884cb494d33bd2117dbc8e9f6056b
#
_entry.id   831884cb494d33bd2117dbc8e9f6056b
#
_cell.length_a   1.000
_cell.length_b   1.000
_cell.length_c   1.000
_cell.angle_alpha   90.00
_cell.angle_beta   90.00
_cell.angle_gamma   90.00
#
_symmetry.space_group_name_H-M   'P 1'
#
loop_
_entity.id
_entity.type
_entity.pdbx_description
1 polymer ?
#
loop_
_entity_poly.entity_id
_entity_poly.type
_entity_poly.pdbx_seq_one_letter_code
_entity_poly.pdbx_strand_id
1 'polypeptide(L)'
;EVDYDGNPDTLKQISDAVRKAGYEATPRSDKKDSAATTKADATDASEKVVKQKRIELISSMAFAIPLFYLAMGEMIGAPVPPAVSGMNGMMNLALTELLLCIPILFICRHYFIGGFRSLLHGTPNMDSLIALGSAASFAYSVVSLYQMANAFVAGDITAAHQAMHGMYFETAGLILALISLGKFFEARAKGHTTGAISALMNLAPKTAILVKDGVEHEVPAETVVVGDVLVVRAGQSIPVDGQVIEGEGSVDESAITGEPVPVSKTVGDSVTGATVSTGGWFKMRATAVGDDTTLAGIIRLVDEATSSKAPIERLADSIAGVFVPVVIGIALVTFAAWFVFVAPGDFAVALSHAVAVLVIS
;
A
#
# COMPACT_ATOMS: atom_id res chain seq x y z
N GLU A 1 7.09 4.02 -14.45
CA GLU A 1 6.78 4.95 -15.54
C GLU A 1 7.59 4.51 -16.76
N VAL A 2 6.96 4.48 -17.92
CA VAL A 2 7.59 4.06 -19.18
C VAL A 2 7.31 5.17 -20.21
N ASP A 3 8.36 5.82 -20.68
CA ASP A 3 8.27 6.76 -21.78
C ASP A 3 8.15 5.98 -23.10
N TYR A 4 7.24 6.39 -23.97
CA TYR A 4 7.02 5.75 -25.27
C TYR A 4 6.89 6.80 -26.39
N ASP A 5 7.01 6.35 -27.61
CA ASP A 5 7.08 7.17 -28.83
C ASP A 5 5.74 7.82 -29.25
N GLY A 6 4.69 7.76 -28.41
CA GLY A 6 3.35 8.26 -28.74
C GLY A 6 2.54 7.39 -29.70
N ASN A 7 3.09 6.25 -30.14
CA ASN A 7 2.41 5.36 -31.08
C ASN A 7 1.38 4.46 -30.34
N PRO A 8 0.09 4.43 -30.76
CA PRO A 8 -0.93 3.59 -30.12
C PRO A 8 -0.61 2.09 -30.10
N ASP A 9 0.15 1.60 -31.08
CA ASP A 9 0.53 0.18 -31.15
C ASP A 9 1.61 -0.15 -30.11
N THR A 10 2.55 0.76 -29.85
CA THR A 10 3.54 0.63 -28.78
C THR A 10 2.86 0.64 -27.40
N LEU A 11 1.85 1.49 -27.21
CA LEU A 11 1.06 1.53 -25.98
C LEU A 11 0.34 0.20 -25.71
N LYS A 12 -0.25 -0.43 -26.75
CA LYS A 12 -0.87 -1.75 -26.63
C LYS A 12 0.16 -2.83 -26.27
N GLN A 13 1.32 -2.82 -26.91
CA GLN A 13 2.41 -3.78 -26.61
C GLN A 13 2.88 -3.65 -25.18
N ILE A 14 3.05 -2.42 -24.66
CA ILE A 14 3.41 -2.15 -23.25
C ILE A 14 2.30 -2.67 -22.33
N SER A 15 1.05 -2.34 -22.60
CA SER A 15 -0.11 -2.80 -21.80
C SER A 15 -0.22 -4.32 -21.78
N ASP A 16 -0.01 -4.99 -22.91
CA ASP A 16 -0.05 -6.46 -23.00
C ASP A 16 1.16 -7.11 -22.31
N ALA A 17 2.34 -6.51 -22.37
CA ALA A 17 3.52 -6.98 -21.65
C ALA A 17 3.32 -6.87 -20.13
N VAL A 18 2.77 -5.75 -19.64
CA VAL A 18 2.46 -5.54 -18.22
C VAL A 18 1.37 -6.51 -17.75
N ARG A 19 0.34 -6.74 -18.58
CA ARG A 19 -0.71 -7.72 -18.29
C ARG A 19 -0.19 -9.16 -18.27
N LYS A 20 0.75 -9.52 -19.17
CA LYS A 20 1.44 -10.83 -19.15
C LYS A 20 2.28 -11.02 -17.89
N ALA A 21 2.86 -9.95 -17.35
CA ALA A 21 3.57 -9.97 -16.07
C ALA A 21 2.64 -10.01 -14.84
N GLY A 22 1.30 -10.04 -15.05
CA GLY A 22 0.31 -10.15 -13.96
C GLY A 22 -0.09 -8.81 -13.32
N TYR A 23 0.28 -7.69 -13.92
CA TYR A 23 -0.04 -6.33 -13.47
C TYR A 23 -1.04 -5.65 -14.41
N GLU A 24 -1.75 -4.64 -13.92
CA GLU A 24 -2.57 -3.75 -14.76
C GLU A 24 -1.80 -2.45 -15.03
N ALA A 25 -1.77 -2.04 -16.31
CA ALA A 25 -1.28 -0.73 -16.72
C ALA A 25 -2.44 0.08 -17.28
N THR A 26 -2.67 1.25 -16.70
CA THR A 26 -3.59 2.27 -17.23
C THR A 26 -2.77 3.37 -17.90
N PRO A 27 -3.02 3.70 -19.18
CA PRO A 27 -2.38 4.83 -19.84
C PRO A 27 -2.78 6.13 -19.12
N ARG A 28 -1.81 6.93 -18.70
CA ARG A 28 -2.07 8.29 -18.22
C ARG A 28 -2.33 9.15 -19.45
N SER A 29 -3.58 9.45 -19.73
CA SER A 29 -3.92 10.33 -20.86
C SER A 29 -3.66 11.78 -20.45
N ASP A 30 -2.86 12.50 -21.25
CA ASP A 30 -2.65 13.95 -21.15
C ASP A 30 -3.90 14.76 -21.56
N LYS A 31 -5.10 14.26 -21.29
CA LYS A 31 -6.31 15.03 -21.57
C LYS A 31 -6.48 16.14 -20.55
N LYS A 32 -6.35 17.36 -21.03
CA LYS A 32 -6.48 18.66 -20.36
C LYS A 32 -7.82 18.94 -19.66
N ASP A 33 -8.76 17.99 -19.59
CA ASP A 33 -10.15 18.27 -19.21
C ASP A 33 -10.59 17.73 -17.85
N SER A 34 -9.68 17.32 -16.95
CA SER A 34 -10.11 16.68 -15.68
C SER A 34 -9.30 17.03 -14.44
N ALA A 35 -8.52 18.11 -14.42
CA ALA A 35 -7.61 18.38 -13.30
C ALA A 35 -8.31 18.64 -11.95
N ALA A 36 -9.51 19.26 -11.95
CA ALA A 36 -10.22 19.59 -10.72
C ALA A 36 -11.00 18.44 -10.10
N THR A 37 -11.55 17.53 -10.93
CA THR A 37 -12.35 16.38 -10.43
C THR A 37 -11.46 15.24 -9.94
N THR A 38 -10.28 15.07 -10.52
CA THR A 38 -9.35 13.97 -10.19
C THR A 38 -8.65 14.19 -8.83
N LYS A 39 -8.60 15.40 -8.34
CA LYS A 39 -7.77 15.80 -7.20
C LYS A 39 -8.49 15.65 -5.84
N ALA A 40 -9.79 15.91 -5.75
CA ALA A 40 -10.63 15.54 -4.59
C ALA A 40 -10.74 14.02 -4.44
N ASP A 41 -10.78 13.30 -5.59
CA ASP A 41 -10.82 11.84 -5.63
C ASP A 41 -9.54 11.17 -5.09
N ALA A 42 -8.36 11.78 -5.20
CA ALA A 42 -7.09 11.19 -4.74
C ALA A 42 -6.98 11.18 -3.20
N THR A 43 -7.46 12.23 -2.52
CA THR A 43 -7.48 12.29 -1.04
C THR A 43 -8.51 11.32 -0.50
N ASP A 44 -9.71 11.31 -1.08
CA ASP A 44 -10.77 10.37 -0.76
C ASP A 44 -10.35 8.91 -1.02
N ALA A 45 -9.60 8.67 -2.10
CA ALA A 45 -9.05 7.35 -2.41
C ALA A 45 -8.02 6.90 -1.36
N SER A 46 -7.12 7.79 -0.94
CA SER A 46 -6.12 7.53 0.10
C SER A 46 -6.78 7.22 1.45
N GLU A 47 -7.75 8.00 1.87
CA GLU A 47 -8.52 7.75 3.10
C GLU A 47 -9.29 6.42 3.04
N LYS A 48 -9.89 6.10 1.90
CA LYS A 48 -10.57 4.82 1.67
C LYS A 48 -9.62 3.64 1.81
N VAL A 49 -8.40 3.74 1.26
CA VAL A 49 -7.37 2.70 1.39
C VAL A 49 -6.96 2.51 2.85
N VAL A 50 -6.67 3.59 3.59
CA VAL A 50 -6.33 3.52 5.02
C VAL A 50 -7.48 2.90 5.83
N LYS A 51 -8.72 3.31 5.57
CA LYS A 51 -9.91 2.76 6.22
C LYS A 51 -10.09 1.27 5.93
N GLN A 52 -9.90 0.85 4.69
CA GLN A 52 -9.98 -0.55 4.28
C GLN A 52 -8.91 -1.40 4.97
N LYS A 53 -7.65 -0.93 4.99
CA LYS A 53 -6.54 -1.62 5.68
C LYS A 53 -6.74 -1.65 7.20
N ARG A 54 -7.36 -0.63 7.78
CA ARG A 54 -7.74 -0.64 9.21
C ARG A 54 -8.80 -1.70 9.51
N ILE A 55 -9.83 -1.83 8.67
CA ILE A 55 -10.88 -2.86 8.84
C ILE A 55 -10.27 -4.26 8.70
N GLU A 56 -9.44 -4.48 7.68
CA GLU A 56 -8.72 -5.72 7.47
C GLU A 56 -7.87 -6.10 8.69
N LEU A 57 -7.10 -5.15 9.24
CA LEU A 57 -6.30 -5.33 10.44
C LEU A 57 -7.16 -5.69 11.66
N ILE A 58 -8.19 -4.91 11.95
CA ILE A 58 -9.03 -5.14 13.15
C ILE A 58 -9.72 -6.50 13.04
N SER A 59 -10.26 -6.85 11.88
CA SER A 59 -10.93 -8.13 11.67
C SER A 59 -9.97 -9.31 11.73
N SER A 60 -8.78 -9.24 11.14
CA SER A 60 -7.79 -10.31 11.24
C SER A 60 -7.25 -10.48 12.66
N MET A 61 -6.96 -9.39 13.38
CA MET A 61 -6.51 -9.42 14.77
C MET A 61 -7.56 -9.96 15.74
N ALA A 62 -8.84 -9.70 15.49
CA ALA A 62 -9.95 -10.24 16.31
C ALA A 62 -9.95 -11.77 16.36
N PHE A 63 -9.48 -12.43 15.31
CA PHE A 63 -9.32 -13.88 15.26
C PHE A 63 -7.90 -14.35 15.60
N ALA A 64 -6.87 -13.59 15.20
CA ALA A 64 -5.47 -13.97 15.44
C ALA A 64 -5.08 -13.92 16.94
N ILE A 65 -5.60 -12.93 17.70
CA ILE A 65 -5.30 -12.83 19.14
C ILE A 65 -5.85 -14.04 19.92
N PRO A 66 -7.14 -14.45 19.79
CA PRO A 66 -7.64 -15.66 20.42
C PRO A 66 -6.92 -16.93 19.93
N LEU A 67 -6.61 -17.02 18.63
CA LEU A 67 -5.87 -18.13 18.05
C LEU A 67 -4.50 -18.28 18.72
N PHE A 68 -3.72 -17.22 18.78
CA PHE A 68 -2.41 -17.20 19.43
C PHE A 68 -2.50 -17.51 20.93
N TYR A 69 -3.52 -16.94 21.60
CA TYR A 69 -3.73 -17.21 23.04
C TYR A 69 -4.02 -18.69 23.31
N LEU A 70 -4.80 -19.35 22.47
CA LEU A 70 -5.10 -20.78 22.64
C LEU A 70 -3.90 -21.67 22.33
N ALA A 71 -3.17 -21.38 21.25
CA ALA A 71 -2.01 -22.17 20.84
C ALA A 71 -0.84 -22.06 21.82
N MET A 72 -0.58 -20.87 22.39
CA MET A 72 0.57 -20.62 23.26
C MET A 72 0.20 -20.52 24.74
N GLY A 73 -1.08 -20.50 25.08
CA GLY A 73 -1.56 -20.24 26.44
C GLY A 73 -1.07 -21.24 27.46
N GLU A 74 -1.11 -22.53 27.17
CA GLU A 74 -0.60 -23.59 28.08
C GLU A 74 0.91 -23.45 28.30
N MET A 75 1.69 -23.08 27.27
CA MET A 75 3.13 -22.94 27.36
C MET A 75 3.55 -21.77 28.26
N ILE A 76 2.77 -20.68 28.28
CA ILE A 76 3.06 -19.50 29.13
C ILE A 76 2.32 -19.55 30.47
N GLY A 77 1.63 -20.65 30.79
CA GLY A 77 0.87 -20.81 32.02
C GLY A 77 -0.39 -19.96 32.12
N ALA A 78 -0.94 -19.51 31.01
CA ALA A 78 -2.17 -18.73 30.98
C ALA A 78 -3.41 -19.65 31.22
N PRO A 79 -4.50 -19.13 31.83
CA PRO A 79 -5.71 -19.91 32.06
C PRO A 79 -6.41 -20.25 30.74
N VAL A 80 -6.30 -21.49 30.28
CA VAL A 80 -6.99 -21.98 29.08
C VAL A 80 -8.32 -22.64 29.49
N PRO A 81 -9.41 -22.42 28.72
CA PRO A 81 -10.68 -23.05 29.06
C PRO A 81 -10.58 -24.60 29.16
N PRO A 82 -11.19 -25.24 30.16
CA PRO A 82 -11.08 -26.69 30.37
C PRO A 82 -11.55 -27.52 29.18
N ALA A 83 -12.43 -26.98 28.34
CA ALA A 83 -12.95 -27.65 27.15
C ALA A 83 -11.92 -27.88 26.05
N VAL A 84 -10.84 -27.07 26.04
CA VAL A 84 -9.77 -27.11 25.04
C VAL A 84 -8.39 -27.34 25.66
N SER A 85 -8.33 -27.71 26.97
CA SER A 85 -7.08 -27.97 27.67
C SER A 85 -6.96 -29.47 28.00
N GLY A 86 -5.71 -29.90 28.21
CA GLY A 86 -5.37 -31.27 28.58
C GLY A 86 -5.73 -32.32 27.51
N MET A 87 -5.54 -33.59 27.87
CA MET A 87 -5.65 -34.72 26.93
C MET A 87 -7.02 -34.87 26.28
N ASN A 88 -8.10 -34.58 27.03
CA ASN A 88 -9.47 -34.67 26.50
C ASN A 88 -9.88 -33.47 25.66
N GLY A 89 -9.15 -32.35 25.75
CA GLY A 89 -9.40 -31.12 25.01
C GLY A 89 -8.61 -30.97 23.71
N MET A 90 -7.64 -31.82 23.43
CA MET A 90 -6.74 -31.72 22.28
C MET A 90 -7.47 -31.58 20.94
N MET A 91 -8.47 -32.41 20.68
CA MET A 91 -9.26 -32.36 19.44
C MET A 91 -10.07 -31.04 19.36
N ASN A 92 -10.65 -30.63 20.48
CA ASN A 92 -11.42 -29.39 20.54
C ASN A 92 -10.50 -28.16 20.31
N LEU A 93 -9.27 -28.18 20.85
CA LEU A 93 -8.27 -27.13 20.62
C LEU A 93 -7.92 -27.06 19.13
N ALA A 94 -7.52 -28.14 18.51
CA ALA A 94 -7.15 -28.20 17.10
C ALA A 94 -8.30 -27.75 16.16
N LEU A 95 -9.53 -28.15 16.43
CA LEU A 95 -10.71 -27.70 15.69
C LEU A 95 -11.00 -26.21 15.93
N THR A 96 -10.79 -25.71 17.14
CA THR A 96 -10.98 -24.29 17.45
C THR A 96 -9.93 -23.44 16.76
N GLU A 97 -8.67 -23.87 16.73
CA GLU A 97 -7.60 -23.21 15.98
C GLU A 97 -7.90 -23.18 14.48
N LEU A 98 -8.35 -24.29 13.90
CA LEU A 98 -8.79 -24.33 12.50
C LEU A 98 -9.92 -23.32 12.24
N LEU A 99 -10.96 -23.31 13.09
CA LEU A 99 -12.11 -22.40 12.96
C LEU A 99 -11.73 -20.93 13.10
N LEU A 100 -10.73 -20.61 13.93
CA LEU A 100 -10.21 -19.25 14.07
C LEU A 100 -9.27 -18.85 12.93
N CYS A 101 -8.54 -19.81 12.36
CA CYS A 101 -7.62 -19.57 11.25
C CYS A 101 -8.36 -19.27 9.91
N ILE A 102 -9.43 -20.01 9.60
CA ILE A 102 -10.19 -19.86 8.35
C ILE A 102 -10.65 -18.43 8.06
N PRO A 103 -11.28 -17.69 9.00
CA PRO A 103 -11.64 -16.30 8.78
C PRO A 103 -10.45 -15.40 8.44
N ILE A 104 -9.29 -15.61 9.06
CA ILE A 104 -8.06 -14.83 8.79
C ILE A 104 -7.61 -15.07 7.34
N LEU A 105 -7.56 -16.34 6.90
CA LEU A 105 -7.23 -16.70 5.52
C LEU A 105 -8.20 -16.06 4.52
N PHE A 106 -9.49 -16.02 4.84
CA PHE A 106 -10.50 -15.40 3.97
C PHE A 106 -10.38 -13.89 3.89
N ILE A 107 -10.15 -13.21 5.02
CA ILE A 107 -9.92 -11.75 5.09
C ILE A 107 -8.68 -11.39 4.26
N CYS A 108 -7.60 -12.15 4.43
CA CYS A 108 -6.30 -11.93 3.80
C CYS A 108 -6.12 -12.63 2.44
N ARG A 109 -7.21 -13.11 1.81
CA ARG A 109 -7.15 -13.91 0.55
C ARG A 109 -6.42 -13.23 -0.59
N HIS A 110 -6.35 -11.90 -0.61
CA HIS A 110 -5.67 -11.15 -1.66
C HIS A 110 -4.16 -11.42 -1.71
N TYR A 111 -3.50 -11.73 -0.56
CA TYR A 111 -2.09 -12.14 -0.52
C TYR A 111 -1.90 -13.47 -1.24
N PHE A 112 -2.83 -14.43 -1.07
CA PHE A 112 -2.76 -15.70 -1.78
C PHE A 112 -2.97 -15.53 -3.28
N ILE A 113 -3.98 -14.74 -3.69
CA ILE A 113 -4.28 -14.50 -5.10
C ILE A 113 -3.11 -13.79 -5.78
N GLY A 114 -2.58 -12.71 -5.18
CA GLY A 114 -1.45 -11.95 -5.70
C GLY A 114 -0.16 -12.78 -5.68
N GLY A 115 0.16 -13.39 -4.55
CA GLY A 115 1.39 -14.16 -4.34
C GLY A 115 1.50 -15.38 -5.25
N PHE A 116 0.46 -16.21 -5.37
CA PHE A 116 0.49 -17.37 -6.27
C PHE A 116 0.46 -16.94 -7.74
N ARG A 117 -0.26 -15.86 -8.08
CA ARG A 117 -0.22 -15.32 -9.46
C ARG A 117 1.20 -14.89 -9.83
N SER A 118 1.89 -14.12 -9.00
CA SER A 118 3.28 -13.70 -9.23
C SER A 118 4.23 -14.90 -9.33
N LEU A 119 4.06 -15.91 -8.47
CA LEU A 119 4.86 -17.12 -8.49
C LEU A 119 4.67 -17.89 -9.80
N LEU A 120 3.44 -18.07 -10.28
CA LEU A 120 3.13 -18.78 -11.52
C LEU A 120 3.64 -18.03 -12.77
N HIS A 121 3.76 -16.70 -12.71
CA HIS A 121 4.33 -15.90 -13.80
C HIS A 121 5.86 -15.77 -13.73
N GLY A 122 6.53 -16.45 -12.78
CA GLY A 122 7.99 -16.43 -12.66
C GLY A 122 8.56 -15.10 -12.14
N THR A 123 7.73 -14.27 -11.53
CA THR A 123 8.12 -13.00 -10.90
C THR A 123 7.74 -12.99 -9.42
N PRO A 124 8.29 -13.91 -8.60
CA PRO A 124 7.96 -13.99 -7.19
C PRO A 124 8.32 -12.69 -6.47
N ASN A 125 7.47 -12.31 -5.53
CA ASN A 125 7.60 -11.10 -4.72
C ASN A 125 7.35 -11.45 -3.23
N MET A 126 7.34 -10.44 -2.36
CA MET A 126 7.08 -10.61 -0.93
C MET A 126 5.73 -11.30 -0.66
N ASP A 127 4.68 -10.99 -1.42
CA ASP A 127 3.37 -11.64 -1.27
C ASP A 127 3.43 -13.15 -1.62
N SER A 128 4.32 -13.53 -2.55
CA SER A 128 4.54 -14.95 -2.90
C SER A 128 5.11 -15.74 -1.73
N LEU A 129 6.04 -15.16 -0.96
CA LEU A 129 6.61 -15.79 0.22
C LEU A 129 5.56 -15.95 1.33
N ILE A 130 4.76 -14.92 1.58
CA ILE A 130 3.66 -14.92 2.55
C ILE A 130 2.65 -16.00 2.19
N ALA A 131 2.21 -16.01 0.93
CA ALA A 131 1.22 -16.97 0.43
C ALA A 131 1.73 -18.40 0.57
N LEU A 132 3.00 -18.66 0.23
CA LEU A 132 3.60 -19.98 0.29
C LEU A 132 3.74 -20.47 1.74
N GLY A 133 4.33 -19.64 2.63
CA GLY A 133 4.52 -20.00 4.03
C GLY A 133 3.20 -20.23 4.77
N SER A 134 2.23 -19.31 4.62
CA SER A 134 0.92 -19.45 5.27
C SER A 134 0.11 -20.63 4.70
N ALA A 135 0.11 -20.85 3.37
CA ALA A 135 -0.58 -21.99 2.76
C ALA A 135 0.05 -23.32 3.16
N ALA A 136 1.39 -23.40 3.21
CA ALA A 136 2.11 -24.60 3.64
C ALA A 136 1.80 -24.93 5.11
N SER A 137 1.84 -23.93 6.00
CA SER A 137 1.48 -24.08 7.42
C SER A 137 0.05 -24.58 7.58
N PHE A 138 -0.90 -23.99 6.88
CA PHE A 138 -2.29 -24.39 6.94
C PHE A 138 -2.51 -25.80 6.40
N ALA A 139 -1.96 -26.11 5.22
CA ALA A 139 -2.11 -27.44 4.59
C ALA A 139 -1.51 -28.54 5.46
N TYR A 140 -0.33 -28.32 6.02
CA TYR A 140 0.30 -29.27 6.93
C TYR A 140 -0.52 -29.46 8.21
N SER A 141 -1.04 -28.39 8.81
CA SER A 141 -1.89 -28.47 10.01
C SER A 141 -3.15 -29.28 9.76
N VAL A 142 -3.74 -29.18 8.56
CA VAL A 142 -4.87 -30.02 8.16
C VAL A 142 -4.44 -31.50 8.08
N VAL A 143 -3.28 -31.81 7.51
CA VAL A 143 -2.75 -33.19 7.48
C VAL A 143 -2.51 -33.69 8.91
N SER A 144 -1.89 -32.89 9.78
CA SER A 144 -1.65 -33.22 11.19
C SER A 144 -2.98 -33.46 11.96
N LEU A 145 -4.02 -32.69 11.66
CA LEU A 145 -5.35 -32.90 12.24
C LEU A 145 -5.94 -34.28 11.86
N TYR A 146 -5.79 -34.69 10.59
CA TYR A 146 -6.19 -36.02 10.17
C TYR A 146 -5.38 -37.16 10.85
N GLN A 147 -4.06 -36.96 11.01
CA GLN A 147 -3.19 -37.88 11.72
C GLN A 147 -3.60 -38.00 13.18
N MET A 148 -3.87 -36.88 13.86
CA MET A 148 -4.34 -36.87 15.23
C MET A 148 -5.69 -37.60 15.36
N ALA A 149 -6.63 -37.37 14.45
CA ALA A 149 -7.93 -38.08 14.45
C ALA A 149 -7.75 -39.62 14.29
N ASN A 150 -6.89 -40.04 13.36
CA ASN A 150 -6.58 -41.46 13.15
C ASN A 150 -5.90 -42.09 14.37
N ALA A 151 -4.97 -41.38 15.03
CA ALA A 151 -4.31 -41.83 16.25
C ALA A 151 -5.31 -42.03 17.42
N PHE A 152 -6.28 -41.10 17.56
CA PHE A 152 -7.37 -41.28 18.54
C PHE A 152 -8.21 -42.53 18.28
N VAL A 153 -8.58 -42.79 17.01
CA VAL A 153 -9.32 -43.97 16.63
C VAL A 153 -8.52 -45.27 16.93
N ALA A 154 -7.20 -45.20 16.74
CA ALA A 154 -6.29 -46.33 17.05
C ALA A 154 -6.00 -46.49 18.55
N GLY A 155 -6.43 -45.55 19.39
CA GLY A 155 -6.11 -45.53 20.83
C GLY A 155 -4.67 -45.14 21.17
N ASP A 156 -3.93 -44.61 20.20
CA ASP A 156 -2.54 -44.13 20.38
C ASP A 156 -2.52 -42.65 20.77
N ILE A 157 -2.61 -42.40 22.07
CA ILE A 157 -2.61 -41.04 22.62
C ILE A 157 -1.27 -40.32 22.42
N THR A 158 -0.18 -41.10 22.39
CA THR A 158 1.17 -40.52 22.18
C THR A 158 1.31 -39.97 20.78
N ALA A 159 0.89 -40.73 19.77
CA ALA A 159 0.87 -40.28 18.38
C ALA A 159 -0.09 -39.09 18.18
N ALA A 160 -1.26 -39.11 18.85
CA ALA A 160 -2.18 -37.97 18.82
C ALA A 160 -1.56 -36.67 19.36
N HIS A 161 -0.85 -36.78 20.48
CA HIS A 161 -0.15 -35.64 21.09
C HIS A 161 0.99 -35.11 20.23
N GLN A 162 1.76 -36.00 19.60
CA GLN A 162 2.80 -35.59 18.65
C GLN A 162 2.23 -34.87 17.43
N ALA A 163 1.13 -35.35 16.87
CA ALA A 163 0.45 -34.73 15.75
C ALA A 163 -0.08 -33.31 16.11
N MET A 164 -0.60 -33.13 17.34
CA MET A 164 -1.04 -31.82 17.83
C MET A 164 0.11 -30.82 17.88
N HIS A 165 1.27 -31.17 18.42
CA HIS A 165 2.44 -30.31 18.47
C HIS A 165 3.04 -30.00 17.09
N GLY A 166 2.67 -30.73 16.07
CA GLY A 166 3.05 -30.48 14.68
C GLY A 166 2.14 -29.50 13.94
N MET A 167 1.07 -29.00 14.56
CA MET A 167 0.17 -28.04 13.90
C MET A 167 0.73 -26.62 13.91
N TYR A 168 0.44 -25.85 12.86
CA TYR A 168 0.89 -24.47 12.64
C TYR A 168 -0.26 -23.55 12.21
N PHE A 169 -1.50 -23.81 12.69
CA PHE A 169 -2.65 -22.94 12.40
C PHE A 169 -2.42 -21.52 12.91
N GLU A 170 -1.85 -21.40 14.11
CA GLU A 170 -1.47 -20.11 14.70
C GLU A 170 -0.43 -19.38 13.86
N THR A 171 0.57 -20.11 13.35
CA THR A 171 1.62 -19.54 12.49
C THR A 171 1.04 -19.02 11.18
N ALA A 172 0.16 -19.81 10.52
CA ALA A 172 -0.51 -19.39 9.30
C ALA A 172 -1.34 -18.11 9.50
N GLY A 173 -2.10 -18.04 10.59
CA GLY A 173 -2.92 -16.88 10.91
C GLY A 173 -2.10 -15.66 11.37
N LEU A 174 -1.08 -15.88 12.19
CA LEU A 174 -0.26 -14.80 12.74
C LEU A 174 0.59 -14.11 11.69
N ILE A 175 1.19 -14.84 10.74
CA ILE A 175 1.91 -14.27 9.61
C ILE A 175 1.01 -13.26 8.88
N LEU A 176 -0.22 -13.65 8.52
CA LEU A 176 -1.15 -12.79 7.79
C LEU A 176 -1.59 -11.57 8.61
N ALA A 177 -1.86 -11.76 9.91
CA ALA A 177 -2.27 -10.67 10.79
C ALA A 177 -1.15 -9.65 11.00
N LEU A 178 0.11 -10.09 11.20
CA LEU A 178 1.27 -9.20 11.37
C LEU A 178 1.59 -8.45 10.07
N ILE A 179 1.44 -9.09 8.92
CA ILE A 179 1.62 -8.42 7.63
C ILE A 179 0.53 -7.38 7.39
N SER A 180 -0.73 -7.70 7.73
CA SER A 180 -1.81 -6.71 7.67
C SER A 180 -1.54 -5.51 8.58
N LEU A 181 -0.92 -5.71 9.75
CA LEU A 181 -0.45 -4.63 10.62
C LEU A 181 0.62 -3.76 9.94
N GLY A 182 1.63 -4.40 9.33
CA GLY A 182 2.67 -3.70 8.56
C GLY A 182 2.10 -2.87 7.41
N LYS A 183 1.19 -3.45 6.62
CA LYS A 183 0.52 -2.78 5.49
C LYS A 183 -0.42 -1.65 5.94
N PHE A 184 -1.03 -1.76 7.11
CA PHE A 184 -1.79 -0.64 7.70
C PHE A 184 -0.87 0.54 8.07
N PHE A 185 0.26 0.30 8.73
CA PHE A 185 1.21 1.37 9.04
C PHE A 185 1.79 2.01 7.78
N GLU A 186 2.11 1.22 6.77
CA GLU A 186 2.55 1.72 5.46
C GLU A 186 1.49 2.63 4.82
N ALA A 187 0.24 2.18 4.74
CA ALA A 187 -0.85 2.97 4.18
C ALA A 187 -1.11 4.26 4.97
N ARG A 188 -1.01 4.20 6.31
CA ARG A 188 -1.16 5.37 7.18
C ARG A 188 -0.03 6.38 6.97
N ALA A 189 1.22 5.93 6.86
CA ALA A 189 2.36 6.80 6.60
C ALA A 189 2.23 7.50 5.24
N LYS A 190 1.87 6.78 4.19
CA LYS A 190 1.61 7.35 2.86
C LYS A 190 0.44 8.34 2.87
N GLY A 191 -0.65 8.03 3.60
CA GLY A 191 -1.82 8.90 3.72
C GLY A 191 -1.53 10.26 4.35
N HIS A 192 -0.63 10.34 5.34
CA HIS A 192 -0.21 11.61 5.94
C HIS A 192 0.49 12.52 4.92
N THR A 193 1.33 11.98 4.05
CA THR A 193 2.03 12.76 3.03
C THR A 193 1.07 13.28 1.96
N THR A 194 0.10 12.47 1.54
CA THR A 194 -0.94 12.90 0.58
C THR A 194 -1.82 14.00 1.16
N GLY A 195 -2.14 13.97 2.46
CA GLY A 195 -2.89 15.03 3.13
C GLY A 195 -2.17 16.38 3.13
N ALA A 196 -0.84 16.40 3.31
CA ALA A 196 -0.04 17.61 3.22
C ALA A 196 -0.05 18.21 1.79
N ILE A 197 0.02 17.38 0.76
CA ILE A 197 -0.12 17.80 -0.64
C ILE A 197 -1.48 18.45 -0.89
N SER A 198 -2.56 17.82 -0.41
CA SER A 198 -3.91 18.38 -0.54
C SER A 198 -4.06 19.74 0.15
N ALA A 199 -3.40 19.93 1.29
CA ALA A 199 -3.38 21.23 1.97
C ALA A 199 -2.69 22.30 1.12
N LEU A 200 -1.56 21.99 0.47
CA LEU A 200 -0.88 22.89 -0.47
C LEU A 200 -1.76 23.23 -1.68
N MET A 201 -2.48 22.25 -2.23
CA MET A 201 -3.38 22.49 -3.36
C MET A 201 -4.55 23.42 -3.02
N ASN A 202 -5.01 23.41 -1.77
CA ASN A 202 -6.09 24.30 -1.33
C ASN A 202 -5.64 25.75 -1.12
N LEU A 203 -4.35 26.07 -1.24
CA LEU A 203 -3.83 27.45 -1.18
C LEU A 203 -4.14 28.24 -2.46
N ALA A 204 -4.26 27.57 -3.61
CA ALA A 204 -4.60 28.23 -4.86
C ALA A 204 -6.07 28.69 -4.85
N PRO A 205 -6.36 29.96 -5.18
CA PRO A 205 -7.73 30.45 -5.25
C PRO A 205 -8.48 29.83 -6.43
N LYS A 206 -9.80 29.66 -6.27
CA LYS A 206 -10.65 29.09 -7.33
C LYS A 206 -11.05 30.11 -8.39
N THR A 207 -10.95 31.41 -8.08
CA THR A 207 -11.32 32.51 -8.98
C THR A 207 -10.18 33.50 -9.13
N ALA A 208 -10.15 34.21 -10.24
CA ALA A 208 -9.22 35.28 -10.56
C ALA A 208 -9.97 36.51 -11.08
N ILE A 209 -9.43 37.70 -10.88
CA ILE A 209 -9.99 38.95 -11.44
C ILE A 209 -9.21 39.31 -12.72
N LEU A 210 -9.82 39.00 -13.85
CA LEU A 210 -9.26 39.27 -15.18
C LEU A 210 -9.63 40.66 -15.63
N VAL A 211 -8.67 41.41 -16.18
CA VAL A 211 -8.88 42.73 -16.83
C VAL A 211 -8.98 42.53 -18.32
N LYS A 212 -10.16 42.77 -18.89
CA LYS A 212 -10.39 42.75 -20.34
C LYS A 212 -11.05 44.06 -20.77
N ASP A 213 -10.45 44.74 -21.76
CA ASP A 213 -10.95 46.03 -22.28
C ASP A 213 -11.12 47.11 -21.19
N GLY A 214 -10.27 47.08 -20.14
CA GLY A 214 -10.31 48.01 -19.01
C GLY A 214 -11.39 47.68 -17.96
N VAL A 215 -12.14 46.59 -18.12
CA VAL A 215 -13.18 46.14 -17.20
C VAL A 215 -12.71 44.88 -16.46
N GLU A 216 -12.97 44.83 -15.16
CA GLU A 216 -12.65 43.69 -14.31
C GLU A 216 -13.77 42.65 -14.38
N HIS A 217 -13.39 41.40 -14.58
CA HIS A 217 -14.29 40.24 -14.62
C HIS A 217 -13.77 39.16 -13.66
N GLU A 218 -14.63 38.69 -12.78
CA GLU A 218 -14.29 37.50 -12.00
C GLU A 218 -14.50 36.26 -12.86
N VAL A 219 -13.44 35.45 -13.00
CA VAL A 219 -13.41 34.25 -13.81
C VAL A 219 -12.86 33.08 -12.99
N PRO A 220 -13.21 31.82 -13.32
CA PRO A 220 -12.53 30.67 -12.74
C PRO A 220 -11.01 30.72 -13.03
N ALA A 221 -10.16 30.49 -12.02
CA ALA A 221 -8.71 30.56 -12.19
C ALA A 221 -8.19 29.59 -13.26
N GLU A 222 -8.91 28.49 -13.50
CA GLU A 222 -8.60 27.49 -14.53
C GLU A 222 -8.76 28.00 -15.97
N THR A 223 -9.50 29.09 -16.16
CA THR A 223 -9.74 29.69 -17.49
C THR A 223 -8.69 30.74 -17.87
N VAL A 224 -7.80 31.12 -16.93
CA VAL A 224 -6.72 32.07 -17.16
C VAL A 224 -5.69 31.47 -18.11
N VAL A 225 -5.24 32.25 -19.10
CA VAL A 225 -4.20 31.85 -20.04
C VAL A 225 -2.95 32.74 -19.90
N VAL A 226 -1.81 32.23 -20.37
CA VAL A 226 -0.56 32.99 -20.38
C VAL A 226 -0.74 34.28 -21.17
N GLY A 227 -0.33 35.41 -20.58
CA GLY A 227 -0.46 36.75 -21.15
C GLY A 227 -1.66 37.55 -20.61
N ASP A 228 -2.63 36.90 -19.96
CA ASP A 228 -3.76 37.56 -19.31
C ASP A 228 -3.29 38.57 -18.24
N VAL A 229 -4.03 39.67 -18.12
CA VAL A 229 -3.80 40.67 -17.08
C VAL A 229 -4.79 40.46 -15.94
N LEU A 230 -4.26 40.27 -14.75
CA LEU A 230 -5.03 39.99 -13.52
C LEU A 230 -4.82 41.12 -12.51
N VAL A 231 -5.85 41.40 -11.71
CA VAL A 231 -5.75 42.31 -10.55
C VAL A 231 -5.71 41.50 -9.27
N VAL A 232 -4.75 41.85 -8.40
CA VAL A 232 -4.64 41.30 -7.05
C VAL A 232 -4.72 42.42 -6.04
N ARG A 233 -5.55 42.30 -5.03
CA ARG A 233 -5.74 43.24 -3.94
C ARG A 233 -5.31 42.63 -2.60
N ALA A 234 -5.06 43.50 -1.63
CA ALA A 234 -4.73 43.07 -0.27
C ALA A 234 -5.77 42.05 0.26
N GLY A 235 -5.30 40.96 0.86
CA GLY A 235 -6.10 39.85 1.37
C GLY A 235 -6.46 38.80 0.32
N GLN A 236 -6.12 38.97 -0.95
CA GLN A 236 -6.40 37.99 -2.00
C GLN A 236 -5.18 37.09 -2.25
N SER A 237 -5.44 35.82 -2.56
CA SER A 237 -4.43 34.90 -3.04
C SER A 237 -4.14 35.14 -4.52
N ILE A 238 -2.88 35.01 -4.92
CA ILE A 238 -2.43 35.14 -6.30
C ILE A 238 -2.86 33.89 -7.08
N PRO A 239 -3.61 34.00 -8.20
CA PRO A 239 -4.21 32.84 -8.84
C PRO A 239 -3.22 31.99 -9.65
N VAL A 240 -2.25 32.59 -10.29
CA VAL A 240 -1.27 31.94 -11.18
C VAL A 240 0.08 32.64 -11.06
N ASP A 241 1.16 32.05 -11.60
CA ASP A 241 2.46 32.73 -11.61
C ASP A 241 2.45 33.89 -12.64
N GLY A 242 3.13 34.99 -12.31
CA GLY A 242 3.13 36.15 -13.18
C GLY A 242 4.18 37.15 -12.82
N GLN A 243 4.13 38.28 -13.55
CA GLN A 243 4.98 39.43 -13.35
C GLN A 243 4.13 40.68 -13.11
N VAL A 244 4.50 41.50 -12.12
CA VAL A 244 3.82 42.76 -11.82
C VAL A 244 4.07 43.76 -12.97
N ILE A 245 2.99 44.35 -13.50
CA ILE A 245 3.03 45.31 -14.61
C ILE A 245 2.58 46.71 -14.20
N GLU A 246 1.81 46.84 -13.11
CA GLU A 246 1.31 48.12 -12.60
C GLU A 246 1.01 47.99 -11.09
N GLY A 247 1.27 49.08 -10.33
CA GLY A 247 1.02 49.09 -8.89
C GLY A 247 2.17 48.55 -8.06
N GLU A 248 1.91 48.39 -6.76
CA GLU A 248 2.84 47.79 -5.79
C GLU A 248 2.08 47.12 -4.65
N GLY A 249 2.72 46.18 -4.01
CA GLY A 249 2.11 45.46 -2.87
C GLY A 249 3.11 44.62 -2.10
N SER A 250 2.68 44.11 -0.97
CA SER A 250 3.43 43.14 -0.17
C SER A 250 2.80 41.77 -0.29
N VAL A 251 3.60 40.73 -0.48
CA VAL A 251 3.17 39.36 -0.69
C VAL A 251 3.78 38.44 0.37
N ASP A 252 2.94 37.71 1.06
CA ASP A 252 3.37 36.60 1.93
C ASP A 252 3.60 35.36 1.08
N GLU A 253 4.86 35.01 0.95
CA GLU A 253 5.32 33.83 0.19
C GLU A 253 5.64 32.63 1.11
N SER A 254 5.33 32.72 2.41
CA SER A 254 5.71 31.73 3.43
C SER A 254 5.21 30.32 3.13
N ALA A 255 4.06 30.18 2.50
CA ALA A 255 3.51 28.88 2.10
C ALA A 255 4.38 28.14 1.07
N ILE A 256 5.18 28.88 0.26
CA ILE A 256 6.05 28.33 -0.78
C ILE A 256 7.51 28.34 -0.35
N THR A 257 7.99 29.45 0.23
CA THR A 257 9.41 29.65 0.59
C THR A 257 9.73 29.23 2.02
N GLY A 258 8.73 29.22 2.91
CA GLY A 258 8.91 29.03 4.36
C GLY A 258 9.36 30.30 5.10
N GLU A 259 9.61 31.41 4.42
CA GLU A 259 10.02 32.66 5.06
C GLU A 259 8.82 33.49 5.50
N PRO A 260 8.66 33.82 6.81
CA PRO A 260 7.43 34.44 7.33
C PRO A 260 7.35 35.97 7.07
N VAL A 261 8.37 36.58 6.48
CA VAL A 261 8.39 38.01 6.25
C VAL A 261 7.83 38.34 4.86
N PRO A 262 6.74 39.12 4.76
CA PRO A 262 6.19 39.53 3.47
C PRO A 262 7.21 40.29 2.62
N VAL A 263 7.25 39.95 1.33
CA VAL A 263 8.18 40.54 0.34
C VAL A 263 7.47 41.67 -0.43
N SER A 264 8.08 42.84 -0.50
CA SER A 264 7.58 43.94 -1.34
C SER A 264 7.75 43.60 -2.81
N LYS A 265 6.70 43.81 -3.60
CA LYS A 265 6.66 43.56 -5.05
C LYS A 265 6.31 44.85 -5.75
N THR A 266 7.13 45.20 -6.74
CA THR A 266 7.02 46.38 -7.60
C THR A 266 6.97 45.97 -9.06
N VAL A 267 6.75 46.95 -9.95
CA VAL A 267 6.68 46.68 -11.40
C VAL A 267 7.98 45.99 -11.89
N GLY A 268 7.79 44.86 -12.54
CA GLY A 268 8.88 44.01 -13.04
C GLY A 268 9.21 42.82 -12.16
N ASP A 269 8.72 42.78 -10.91
CA ASP A 269 8.95 41.65 -10.01
C ASP A 269 8.06 40.48 -10.34
N SER A 270 8.58 39.28 -10.12
CA SER A 270 7.80 38.01 -10.25
C SER A 270 6.96 37.76 -9.01
N VAL A 271 5.76 37.24 -9.21
CA VAL A 271 4.84 36.80 -8.18
C VAL A 271 4.43 35.34 -8.43
N THR A 272 4.31 34.58 -7.36
CA THR A 272 4.03 33.13 -7.40
C THR A 272 2.60 32.86 -7.05
N GLY A 273 1.95 32.00 -7.80
CA GLY A 273 0.60 31.52 -7.52
C GLY A 273 0.48 30.87 -6.13
N ALA A 274 -0.71 30.94 -5.53
CA ALA A 274 -1.02 30.45 -4.18
C ALA A 274 -0.37 31.24 -3.02
N THR A 275 0.41 32.27 -3.27
CA THR A 275 0.86 33.24 -2.26
C THR A 275 -0.21 34.29 -1.99
N VAL A 276 -0.14 35.03 -0.87
CA VAL A 276 -1.19 35.95 -0.43
C VAL A 276 -0.70 37.38 -0.43
N SER A 277 -1.41 38.28 -1.10
CA SER A 277 -1.16 39.72 -1.00
C SER A 277 -1.58 40.24 0.38
N THR A 278 -0.65 40.78 1.16
CA THR A 278 -0.90 41.29 2.52
C THR A 278 -1.15 42.79 2.55
N GLY A 279 -0.78 43.52 1.49
CA GLY A 279 -0.97 44.96 1.40
C GLY A 279 -0.78 45.51 0.00
N GLY A 280 -1.38 46.68 -0.28
CA GLY A 280 -1.33 47.31 -1.60
C GLY A 280 -2.28 46.65 -2.62
N TRP A 281 -2.07 46.97 -3.88
CA TRP A 281 -2.71 46.36 -5.03
C TRP A 281 -1.77 46.40 -6.23
N PHE A 282 -1.88 45.43 -7.10
CA PHE A 282 -1.09 45.41 -8.34
C PHE A 282 -1.85 44.69 -9.45
N LYS A 283 -1.50 45.07 -10.70
CA LYS A 283 -1.83 44.25 -11.87
C LYS A 283 -0.64 43.39 -12.22
N MET A 284 -0.90 42.14 -12.54
CA MET A 284 0.10 41.17 -12.97
C MET A 284 -0.26 40.60 -14.33
N ARG A 285 0.75 40.22 -15.10
CA ARG A 285 0.58 39.43 -16.32
C ARG A 285 0.90 37.99 -16.03
N ALA A 286 0.00 37.09 -16.36
CA ALA A 286 0.20 35.66 -16.19
C ALA A 286 1.37 35.18 -17.07
N THR A 287 2.35 34.51 -16.47
CA THR A 287 3.52 33.92 -17.13
C THR A 287 3.49 32.43 -17.18
N ALA A 288 2.89 31.75 -16.17
CA ALA A 288 2.65 30.33 -16.16
C ALA A 288 1.28 30.02 -15.54
N VAL A 289 0.55 29.06 -16.09
CA VAL A 289 -0.82 28.70 -15.70
C VAL A 289 -0.97 27.18 -15.62
N GLY A 290 -1.94 26.70 -14.86
CA GLY A 290 -2.25 25.28 -14.75
C GLY A 290 -1.08 24.43 -14.25
N ASP A 291 -0.70 23.41 -15.00
CA ASP A 291 0.34 22.45 -14.63
C ASP A 291 1.78 23.03 -14.73
N ASP A 292 1.95 24.19 -15.37
CA ASP A 292 3.24 24.85 -15.53
C ASP A 292 3.55 25.82 -14.37
N THR A 293 2.64 26.02 -13.41
CA THR A 293 2.88 26.87 -12.25
C THR A 293 3.91 26.28 -11.30
N THR A 294 4.59 27.13 -10.53
CA THR A 294 5.54 26.74 -9.49
C THR A 294 4.92 25.78 -8.48
N LEU A 295 3.69 26.07 -8.02
CA LEU A 295 2.96 25.20 -7.10
C LEU A 295 2.69 23.82 -7.71
N ALA A 296 2.24 23.76 -8.98
CA ALA A 296 2.02 22.50 -9.68
C ALA A 296 3.31 21.68 -9.82
N GLY A 297 4.45 22.35 -10.08
CA GLY A 297 5.78 21.74 -10.10
C GLY A 297 6.16 21.10 -8.75
N ILE A 298 5.94 21.82 -7.64
CA ILE A 298 6.19 21.31 -6.28
C ILE A 298 5.30 20.07 -6.01
N ILE A 299 4.01 20.18 -6.29
CA ILE A 299 3.05 19.08 -6.11
C ILE A 299 3.51 17.84 -6.89
N ARG A 300 3.92 18.00 -8.15
CA ARG A 300 4.41 16.89 -8.98
C ARG A 300 5.66 16.24 -8.39
N LEU A 301 6.63 17.02 -7.94
CA LEU A 301 7.85 16.50 -7.30
C LEU A 301 7.55 15.69 -6.04
N VAL A 302 6.61 16.17 -5.21
CA VAL A 302 6.21 15.45 -3.99
C VAL A 302 5.42 14.18 -4.32
N ASP A 303 4.53 14.24 -5.33
CA ASP A 303 3.78 13.08 -5.81
C ASP A 303 4.72 11.99 -6.38
N GLU A 304 5.70 12.37 -7.19
CA GLU A 304 6.73 11.46 -7.70
C GLU A 304 7.55 10.84 -6.57
N ALA A 305 7.94 11.63 -5.57
CA ALA A 305 8.69 11.13 -4.42
C ALA A 305 7.88 10.15 -3.57
N THR A 306 6.57 10.37 -3.42
CA THR A 306 5.69 9.56 -2.57
C THR A 306 5.08 8.37 -3.28
N SER A 307 4.85 8.44 -4.59
CA SER A 307 4.29 7.36 -5.40
C SER A 307 5.33 6.27 -5.73
N SER A 308 6.62 6.59 -5.66
CA SER A 308 7.67 5.59 -5.85
C SER A 308 7.67 4.58 -4.69
N LYS A 309 7.71 3.27 -5.00
CA LYS A 309 7.97 2.25 -3.97
C LYS A 309 9.23 2.62 -3.19
N ALA A 310 9.16 2.55 -1.86
CA ALA A 310 10.31 2.80 -1.02
C ALA A 310 11.51 1.95 -1.49
N PRO A 311 12.75 2.47 -1.49
CA PRO A 311 13.94 1.71 -1.92
C PRO A 311 14.07 0.37 -1.20
N ILE A 312 13.68 0.32 0.07
CA ILE A 312 13.68 -0.92 0.88
C ILE A 312 12.65 -1.95 0.38
N GLU A 313 11.48 -1.52 -0.09
CA GLU A 313 10.45 -2.41 -0.64
C GLU A 313 10.90 -3.01 -1.97
N ARG A 314 11.53 -2.22 -2.85
CA ARG A 314 12.12 -2.72 -4.09
C ARG A 314 13.25 -3.71 -3.84
N LEU A 315 14.07 -3.45 -2.82
CA LEU A 315 15.14 -4.36 -2.41
C LEU A 315 14.54 -5.67 -1.88
N ALA A 316 13.52 -5.60 -1.04
CA ALA A 316 12.83 -6.78 -0.52
C ALA A 316 12.18 -7.61 -1.64
N ASP A 317 11.51 -6.99 -2.63
CA ASP A 317 10.97 -7.69 -3.80
C ASP A 317 12.08 -8.34 -4.64
N SER A 318 13.20 -7.65 -4.84
CA SER A 318 14.35 -8.19 -5.59
C SER A 318 14.97 -9.39 -4.89
N ILE A 319 15.14 -9.33 -3.58
CA ILE A 319 15.62 -10.46 -2.76
C ILE A 319 14.62 -11.61 -2.83
N ALA A 320 13.32 -11.35 -2.65
CA ALA A 320 12.27 -12.35 -2.73
C ALA A 320 12.26 -13.06 -4.10
N GLY A 321 12.55 -12.32 -5.17
CA GLY A 321 12.64 -12.87 -6.54
C GLY A 321 13.64 -14.01 -6.69
N VAL A 322 14.73 -14.01 -5.92
CA VAL A 322 15.75 -15.07 -5.91
C VAL A 322 15.50 -16.06 -4.76
N PHE A 323 15.16 -15.53 -3.59
CA PHE A 323 15.03 -16.30 -2.35
C PHE A 323 13.89 -17.32 -2.43
N VAL A 324 12.71 -16.92 -2.95
CA VAL A 324 11.54 -17.81 -3.02
C VAL A 324 11.79 -19.06 -3.86
N PRO A 325 12.32 -18.99 -5.10
CA PRO A 325 12.68 -20.18 -5.87
C PRO A 325 13.71 -21.07 -5.18
N VAL A 326 14.71 -20.47 -4.51
CA VAL A 326 15.74 -21.21 -3.79
C VAL A 326 15.15 -21.99 -2.62
N VAL A 327 14.28 -21.34 -1.81
CA VAL A 327 13.61 -21.99 -0.67
C VAL A 327 12.69 -23.11 -1.13
N ILE A 328 11.93 -22.91 -2.21
CA ILE A 328 11.11 -23.98 -2.81
C ILE A 328 12.01 -25.16 -3.24
N GLY A 329 13.15 -24.87 -3.88
CA GLY A 329 14.10 -25.91 -4.28
C GLY A 329 14.64 -26.70 -3.08
N ILE A 330 15.04 -26.01 -2.00
CA ILE A 330 15.50 -26.64 -0.76
C ILE A 330 14.38 -27.49 -0.13
N ALA A 331 13.15 -26.97 -0.06
CA ALA A 331 12.01 -27.71 0.48
C ALA A 331 11.72 -29.00 -0.31
N LEU A 332 11.78 -28.94 -1.65
CA LEU A 332 11.61 -30.11 -2.50
C LEU A 332 12.75 -31.14 -2.33
N VAL A 333 13.99 -30.69 -2.22
CA VAL A 333 15.16 -31.55 -1.94
C VAL A 333 15.01 -32.18 -0.55
N THR A 334 14.61 -31.42 0.46
CA THR A 334 14.33 -31.92 1.81
C THR A 334 13.23 -32.98 1.79
N PHE A 335 12.13 -32.71 1.11
CA PHE A 335 11.05 -33.69 0.95
C PHE A 335 11.57 -35.00 0.34
N ALA A 336 12.29 -34.90 -0.79
CA ALA A 336 12.80 -36.07 -1.49
C ALA A 336 13.82 -36.85 -0.63
N ALA A 337 14.71 -36.15 0.07
CA ALA A 337 15.70 -36.78 0.94
C ALA A 337 15.04 -37.55 2.09
N TRP A 338 14.04 -36.98 2.75
CA TRP A 338 13.34 -37.67 3.82
C TRP A 338 12.47 -38.80 3.31
N PHE A 339 11.75 -38.62 2.20
CA PHE A 339 10.87 -39.61 1.62
C PHE A 339 11.60 -40.88 1.10
N VAL A 340 12.85 -40.66 0.58
CA VAL A 340 13.63 -41.75 -0.03
C VAL A 340 14.63 -42.38 0.94
N PHE A 341 15.32 -41.59 1.76
CA PHE A 341 16.51 -42.03 2.49
C PHE A 341 16.26 -42.14 4.02
N VAL A 342 15.54 -41.21 4.63
CA VAL A 342 15.46 -41.12 6.11
C VAL A 342 14.22 -41.86 6.64
N ALA A 343 13.05 -41.63 6.04
CA ALA A 343 11.81 -42.28 6.38
C ALA A 343 11.13 -42.80 5.09
N PRO A 344 11.63 -43.92 4.51
CA PRO A 344 11.20 -44.39 3.19
C PRO A 344 9.69 -44.64 3.14
N GLY A 345 9.00 -43.93 2.24
CA GLY A 345 7.55 -44.04 2.03
C GLY A 345 6.68 -43.32 3.05
N ASP A 346 7.23 -42.70 4.09
CA ASP A 346 6.47 -41.90 5.04
C ASP A 346 6.29 -40.48 4.50
N PHE A 347 5.16 -40.29 3.79
CA PHE A 347 4.79 -39.00 3.19
C PHE A 347 4.62 -37.91 4.25
N ALA A 348 4.08 -38.23 5.42
CA ALA A 348 3.79 -37.22 6.43
C ALA A 348 5.05 -36.64 7.08
N VAL A 349 6.02 -37.52 7.41
CA VAL A 349 7.32 -37.09 7.95
C VAL A 349 8.08 -36.30 6.90
N ALA A 350 8.12 -36.73 5.64
CA ALA A 350 8.79 -35.98 4.57
C ALA A 350 8.14 -34.62 4.35
N LEU A 351 6.80 -34.54 4.37
CA LEU A 351 6.07 -33.28 4.21
C LEU A 351 6.32 -32.34 5.38
N SER A 352 6.37 -32.82 6.63
CA SER A 352 6.62 -31.98 7.80
C SER A 352 7.95 -31.23 7.70
N HIS A 353 9.02 -31.91 7.27
CA HIS A 353 10.34 -31.29 7.16
C HIS A 353 10.43 -30.33 5.97
N ALA A 354 9.73 -30.61 4.86
CA ALA A 354 9.64 -29.69 3.73
C ALA A 354 8.88 -28.42 4.11
N VAL A 355 7.76 -28.55 4.84
CA VAL A 355 6.97 -27.43 5.32
C VAL A 355 7.75 -26.62 6.34
N ALA A 356 8.51 -27.26 7.25
CA ALA A 356 9.37 -26.56 8.19
C ALA A 356 10.37 -25.63 7.47
N VAL A 357 10.95 -26.06 6.34
CA VAL A 357 11.81 -25.20 5.51
C VAL A 357 11.05 -23.98 5.00
N LEU A 358 9.80 -24.16 4.51
CA LEU A 358 8.98 -23.07 3.97
C LEU A 358 8.51 -22.08 5.04
N VAL A 359 8.25 -22.57 6.26
CA VAL A 359 7.73 -21.75 7.38
C VAL A 359 8.84 -20.96 8.07
N ILE A 360 10.04 -21.56 8.20
CA ILE A 360 11.18 -20.93 8.90
C ILE A 360 11.89 -19.90 7.99
N SER A 361 11.76 -20.04 6.68
CA SER A 361 12.38 -19.14 5.71
C SER A 361 11.61 -17.84 5.56
#